data_bbde6156eaa9157d4f44e7893d859a57
#
_entry.id   bbde6156eaa9157d4f44e7893d859a57
#
_cell.length_a   1.000
_cell.length_b   1.000
_cell.length_c   1.000
_cell.angle_alpha   90.00
_cell.angle_beta   90.00
_cell.angle_gamma   90.00
#
_symmetry.space_group_name_H-M   'P 1'
#
loop_
_entity.id
_entity.type
_entity.pdbx_description
1 polymer ?
#
loop_
_entity_poly.entity_id
_entity_poly.type
_entity_poly.pdbx_seq_one_letter_code
_entity_poly.pdbx_strand_id
1 'polypeptide(L)'
;MSNLTHFDGQGQAHMVDVAAKAHTHRTATATGRIAMLPATLALVQAGTAKKGDVLGIARIAGIQAAKKTSDLIPLCHPIALTRVAVEFEIDPAASAVHCTATAETVGPTGVEMEALTAVQVALLTIYDMCKAVDRGMTITDVRLLEKHGGKSGSWVAGA
;
A
#
# COMPACT_ATOMS: atom_id res chain seq x y z
N MET A 1 14.63 11.62 -21.68
CA MET A 1 13.27 11.27 -21.25
C MET A 1 13.24 9.79 -20.87
N SER A 2 12.79 9.47 -19.67
CA SER A 2 12.55 8.08 -19.30
C SER A 2 11.38 7.56 -20.13
N ASN A 3 11.58 6.53 -20.91
CA ASN A 3 10.50 5.91 -21.68
C ASN A 3 9.54 5.21 -20.72
N LEU A 4 8.24 5.40 -20.96
CA LEU A 4 7.21 4.64 -20.27
C LEU A 4 7.31 3.17 -20.69
N THR A 5 7.69 2.30 -19.78
CA THR A 5 8.03 0.90 -20.08
C THR A 5 6.83 0.00 -20.40
N HIS A 6 5.61 0.45 -20.05
CA HIS A 6 4.37 -0.28 -20.30
C HIS A 6 3.77 -0.07 -21.70
N PHE A 7 4.47 0.65 -22.56
CA PHE A 7 4.05 0.84 -23.95
C PHE A 7 5.17 0.38 -24.88
N ASP A 8 4.80 -0.38 -25.90
CA ASP A 8 5.72 -0.82 -26.95
C ASP A 8 6.04 0.28 -27.95
N GLY A 9 6.87 -0.04 -28.94
CA GLY A 9 7.26 0.92 -30.00
C GLY A 9 6.11 1.38 -30.89
N GLN A 10 4.94 0.75 -30.81
CA GLN A 10 3.72 1.11 -31.52
C GLN A 10 2.70 1.84 -30.62
N GLY A 11 3.06 2.10 -29.35
CA GLY A 11 2.21 2.77 -28.38
C GLY A 11 1.13 1.88 -27.76
N GLN A 12 1.26 0.56 -27.86
CA GLN A 12 0.32 -0.38 -27.27
C GLN A 12 0.77 -0.82 -25.88
N ALA A 13 -0.19 -0.97 -24.97
CA ALA A 13 0.07 -1.41 -23.61
C ALA A 13 0.51 -2.88 -23.59
N HIS A 14 1.54 -3.18 -22.81
CA HIS A 14 2.02 -4.54 -22.58
C HIS A 14 2.62 -4.70 -21.18
N MET A 15 2.60 -5.91 -20.67
CA MET A 15 3.32 -6.27 -19.46
C MET A 15 4.79 -6.48 -19.81
N VAL A 16 5.69 -5.79 -19.09
CA VAL A 16 7.14 -5.84 -19.36
C VAL A 16 7.67 -7.26 -19.19
N ASP A 17 8.52 -7.72 -20.13
CA ASP A 17 9.21 -9.00 -19.98
C ASP A 17 10.34 -8.87 -18.94
N VAL A 18 10.27 -9.65 -17.88
CA VAL A 18 11.26 -9.68 -16.80
C VAL A 18 12.03 -11.01 -16.72
N ALA A 19 11.87 -11.87 -17.72
CA ALA A 19 12.47 -13.22 -17.71
C ALA A 19 13.99 -13.19 -17.57
N ALA A 20 14.65 -12.17 -18.15
CA ALA A 20 16.11 -12.02 -18.11
C ALA A 20 16.63 -11.27 -16.87
N LYS A 21 15.73 -10.75 -16.00
CA LYS A 21 16.15 -10.01 -14.80
C LYS A 21 16.59 -10.96 -13.69
N ALA A 22 17.62 -10.57 -12.95
CA ALA A 22 18.10 -11.32 -11.79
C ALA A 22 17.04 -11.37 -10.69
N HIS A 23 16.91 -12.52 -10.06
CA HIS A 23 16.09 -12.70 -8.86
C HIS A 23 16.88 -12.20 -7.65
N THR A 24 16.55 -11.03 -7.17
CA THR A 24 17.19 -10.38 -6.03
C THR A 24 16.20 -10.06 -4.93
N HIS A 25 16.69 -9.90 -3.70
CA HIS A 25 15.87 -9.40 -2.59
C HIS A 25 15.44 -7.95 -2.89
N ARG A 26 14.14 -7.71 -2.76
CA ARG A 26 13.53 -6.41 -3.02
C ARG A 26 12.58 -6.05 -1.92
N THR A 27 12.62 -4.80 -1.50
CA THR A 27 11.73 -4.24 -0.49
C THR A 27 11.13 -2.94 -0.98
N ALA A 28 9.93 -2.63 -0.52
CA ALA A 28 9.31 -1.34 -0.71
C ALA A 28 8.45 -0.99 0.50
N THR A 29 8.48 0.27 0.89
CA THR A 29 7.67 0.82 1.98
C THR A 29 6.85 1.99 1.46
N ALA A 30 5.55 1.94 1.70
CA ALA A 30 4.61 2.99 1.36
C ALA A 30 3.90 3.49 2.61
N THR A 31 3.35 4.69 2.55
CA THR A 31 2.57 5.30 3.63
C THR A 31 1.33 5.98 3.08
N GLY A 32 0.41 6.31 3.97
CA GLY A 32 -0.76 7.11 3.72
C GLY A 32 -1.48 7.39 5.03
N ARG A 33 -2.54 8.19 4.98
CA ARG A 33 -3.35 8.47 6.16
C ARG A 33 -4.83 8.61 5.83
N ILE A 34 -5.65 8.42 6.84
CA ILE A 34 -7.08 8.74 6.81
C ILE A 34 -7.39 9.73 7.92
N ALA A 35 -7.89 10.90 7.56
CA ALA A 35 -8.37 11.91 8.49
C ALA A 35 -9.84 11.68 8.80
N MET A 36 -10.24 11.94 10.02
CA MET A 36 -11.59 11.67 10.52
C MET A 36 -11.98 12.65 11.62
N LEU A 37 -13.24 12.63 12.02
CA LEU A 37 -13.69 13.39 13.18
C LEU A 37 -13.03 12.86 14.45
N PRO A 38 -12.78 13.72 15.46
CA PRO A 38 -12.19 13.29 16.73
C PRO A 38 -13.00 12.18 17.43
N ALA A 39 -14.32 12.24 17.34
CA ALA A 39 -15.19 11.19 17.91
C ALA A 39 -15.02 9.85 17.20
N THR A 40 -14.77 9.85 15.89
CA THR A 40 -14.50 8.63 15.11
C THR A 40 -13.15 8.05 15.50
N LEU A 41 -12.12 8.89 15.63
CA LEU A 41 -10.81 8.46 16.08
C LEU A 41 -10.86 7.81 17.47
N ALA A 42 -11.65 8.38 18.38
CA ALA A 42 -11.85 7.81 19.72
C ALA A 42 -12.46 6.40 19.65
N LEU A 43 -13.43 6.16 18.75
CA LEU A 43 -14.00 4.83 18.54
C LEU A 43 -12.96 3.82 18.01
N VAL A 44 -12.12 4.25 17.07
CA VAL A 44 -11.04 3.42 16.53
C VAL A 44 -10.03 3.06 17.62
N GLN A 45 -9.61 4.06 18.39
CA GLN A 45 -8.64 3.90 19.47
C GLN A 45 -9.14 3.01 20.60
N ALA A 46 -10.41 3.14 20.96
CA ALA A 46 -11.03 2.33 22.02
C ALA A 46 -11.37 0.90 21.58
N GLY A 47 -11.32 0.60 20.29
CA GLY A 47 -11.75 -0.69 19.75
C GLY A 47 -13.27 -0.93 19.88
N THR A 48 -14.06 0.13 20.05
CA THR A 48 -15.52 0.06 20.31
C THR A 48 -16.36 0.34 19.08
N ALA A 49 -15.78 0.36 17.89
CA ALA A 49 -16.54 0.48 16.66
C ALA A 49 -17.54 -0.67 16.51
N LYS A 50 -18.72 -0.38 15.99
CA LYS A 50 -19.83 -1.36 15.84
C LYS A 50 -19.41 -2.64 15.10
N LYS A 51 -18.47 -2.53 14.17
CA LYS A 51 -17.96 -3.66 13.38
C LYS A 51 -16.74 -4.36 14.02
N GLY A 52 -16.31 -3.95 15.23
CA GLY A 52 -15.22 -4.58 15.97
C GLY A 52 -13.87 -3.88 15.80
N ASP A 53 -12.77 -4.66 15.83
CA ASP A 53 -11.40 -4.17 15.75
C ASP A 53 -11.07 -3.62 14.36
N VAL A 54 -11.22 -2.31 14.21
CA VAL A 54 -11.02 -1.60 12.93
C VAL A 54 -9.59 -1.79 12.39
N LEU A 55 -8.58 -1.55 13.23
CA LEU A 55 -7.19 -1.61 12.78
C LEU A 55 -6.73 -3.05 12.52
N GLY A 56 -7.18 -4.02 13.31
CA GLY A 56 -6.88 -5.42 13.09
C GLY A 56 -7.45 -5.93 11.75
N ILE A 57 -8.68 -5.60 11.45
CA ILE A 57 -9.33 -5.95 10.17
C ILE A 57 -8.64 -5.22 9.00
N ALA A 58 -8.34 -3.94 9.15
CA ALA A 58 -7.64 -3.16 8.13
C ALA A 58 -6.24 -3.73 7.85
N ARG A 59 -5.53 -4.20 8.86
CA ARG A 59 -4.22 -4.85 8.69
C ARG A 59 -4.33 -6.10 7.82
N ILE A 60 -5.27 -6.98 8.13
CA ILE A 60 -5.51 -8.20 7.34
C ILE A 60 -5.89 -7.84 5.90
N ALA A 61 -6.76 -6.85 5.72
CA ALA A 61 -7.17 -6.40 4.39
C ALA A 61 -5.98 -5.84 3.58
N GLY A 62 -5.09 -5.08 4.19
CA GLY A 62 -3.87 -4.58 3.55
C GLY A 62 -2.92 -5.71 3.13
N ILE A 63 -2.70 -6.67 4.00
CA ILE A 63 -1.89 -7.86 3.68
C ILE A 63 -2.50 -8.64 2.51
N GLN A 64 -3.80 -8.87 2.54
CA GLN A 64 -4.52 -9.56 1.47
C GLN A 64 -4.44 -8.79 0.15
N ALA A 65 -4.58 -7.47 0.19
CA ALA A 65 -4.50 -6.61 -0.99
C ALA A 65 -3.11 -6.65 -1.66
N ALA A 66 -2.04 -6.65 -0.87
CA ALA A 66 -0.68 -6.81 -1.39
C ALA A 66 -0.55 -8.08 -2.24
N LYS A 67 -1.14 -9.19 -1.78
CA LYS A 67 -1.13 -10.47 -2.50
C LYS A 67 -2.04 -10.48 -3.73
N LYS A 68 -2.94 -9.52 -3.88
CA LYS A 68 -3.91 -9.38 -4.97
C LYS A 68 -3.59 -8.25 -5.93
N THR A 69 -2.44 -7.62 -5.80
CA THR A 69 -2.07 -6.43 -6.59
C THR A 69 -2.16 -6.69 -8.09
N SER A 70 -1.65 -7.80 -8.59
CA SER A 70 -1.72 -8.13 -10.02
C SER A 70 -3.15 -8.37 -10.54
N ASP A 71 -4.09 -8.74 -9.68
CA ASP A 71 -5.51 -8.87 -10.04
C ASP A 71 -6.19 -7.51 -10.21
N LEU A 72 -5.64 -6.45 -9.60
CA LEU A 72 -6.20 -5.11 -9.57
C LEU A 72 -5.52 -4.16 -10.57
N ILE A 73 -4.22 -4.31 -10.75
CA ILE A 73 -3.39 -3.45 -11.60
C ILE A 73 -2.99 -4.23 -12.85
N PRO A 74 -3.53 -3.87 -14.02
CA PRO A 74 -3.51 -4.75 -15.20
C PRO A 74 -2.14 -5.22 -15.68
N LEU A 75 -1.13 -4.35 -15.58
CA LEU A 75 0.20 -4.63 -16.12
C LEU A 75 1.23 -4.98 -15.03
N CYS A 76 0.78 -5.21 -13.80
CA CYS A 76 1.63 -5.72 -12.74
C CYS A 76 1.83 -7.23 -12.84
N HIS A 77 3.07 -7.67 -12.65
CA HIS A 77 3.38 -9.10 -12.56
C HIS A 77 2.83 -9.70 -11.26
N PRO A 78 2.32 -10.94 -11.29
CA PRO A 78 2.06 -11.68 -10.06
C PRO A 78 3.38 -11.98 -9.35
N ILE A 79 3.45 -11.66 -8.06
CA ILE A 79 4.68 -11.77 -7.27
C ILE A 79 4.43 -12.65 -6.06
N ALA A 80 5.35 -13.59 -5.82
CA ALA A 80 5.40 -14.36 -4.58
C ALA A 80 6.06 -13.49 -3.49
N LEU A 81 5.24 -12.92 -2.60
CA LEU A 81 5.72 -12.11 -1.49
C LEU A 81 6.27 -12.99 -0.38
N THR A 82 7.44 -12.63 0.14
CA THR A 82 8.06 -13.31 1.29
C THR A 82 7.63 -12.69 2.60
N ARG A 83 7.27 -11.40 2.60
CA ARG A 83 6.79 -10.68 3.78
C ARG A 83 5.91 -9.51 3.39
N VAL A 84 4.85 -9.30 4.17
CA VAL A 84 4.05 -8.06 4.16
C VAL A 84 3.81 -7.66 5.61
N ALA A 85 4.14 -6.41 5.95
CA ALA A 85 3.83 -5.82 7.25
C ALA A 85 2.99 -4.56 7.03
N VAL A 86 1.91 -4.43 7.79
CA VAL A 86 1.05 -3.24 7.79
C VAL A 86 0.95 -2.72 9.21
N GLU A 87 1.34 -1.48 9.42
CA GLU A 87 1.37 -0.84 10.74
C GLU A 87 0.56 0.44 10.73
N PHE A 88 -0.01 0.76 11.90
CA PHE A 88 -0.82 1.95 12.09
C PHE A 88 -0.30 2.77 13.25
N GLU A 89 -0.39 4.09 13.10
CA GLU A 89 -0.13 5.07 14.14
C GLU A 89 -1.33 6.00 14.27
N ILE A 90 -1.84 6.15 15.49
CA ILE A 90 -2.92 7.08 15.79
C ILE A 90 -2.31 8.45 16.04
N ASP A 91 -2.79 9.45 15.32
CA ASP A 91 -2.38 10.84 15.43
C ASP A 91 -3.55 11.69 15.95
N PRO A 92 -3.64 11.90 17.29
CA PRO A 92 -4.73 12.69 17.86
C PRO A 92 -4.69 14.17 17.45
N ALA A 93 -3.50 14.72 17.24
CA ALA A 93 -3.34 16.13 16.85
C ALA A 93 -3.91 16.41 15.44
N ALA A 94 -3.70 15.51 14.51
CA ALA A 94 -4.24 15.62 13.16
C ALA A 94 -5.62 14.96 13.00
N SER A 95 -6.13 14.31 14.05
CA SER A 95 -7.34 13.48 13.99
C SER A 95 -7.30 12.48 12.83
N ALA A 96 -6.24 11.69 12.79
CA ALA A 96 -5.96 10.78 11.68
C ALA A 96 -5.35 9.46 12.17
N VAL A 97 -5.44 8.46 11.31
CA VAL A 97 -4.68 7.22 11.40
C VAL A 97 -3.68 7.19 10.24
N HIS A 98 -2.40 7.05 10.55
CA HIS A 98 -1.35 6.81 9.58
C HIS A 98 -1.18 5.32 9.36
N CYS A 99 -0.97 4.93 8.11
CA CYS A 99 -0.68 3.56 7.71
C CYS A 99 0.67 3.50 7.03
N THR A 100 1.49 2.53 7.39
CA THR A 100 2.75 2.22 6.72
C THR A 100 2.75 0.74 6.37
N ALA A 101 3.04 0.41 5.12
CA ALA A 101 3.13 -0.97 4.66
C ALA A 101 4.49 -1.23 4.02
N THR A 102 5.07 -2.37 4.37
CA THR A 102 6.32 -2.86 3.78
C THR A 102 6.05 -4.21 3.12
N ALA A 103 6.45 -4.34 1.87
CA ALA A 103 6.39 -5.59 1.11
C ALA A 103 7.80 -6.03 0.72
N GLU A 104 8.03 -7.35 0.73
CA GLU A 104 9.31 -7.96 0.39
C GLU A 104 9.14 -9.18 -0.51
N THR A 105 10.08 -9.36 -1.41
CA THR A 105 10.16 -10.53 -2.28
C THR A 105 11.61 -10.85 -2.62
N VAL A 106 11.84 -12.04 -3.12
CA VAL A 106 13.05 -12.40 -3.89
C VAL A 106 12.57 -12.74 -5.30
N GLY A 107 12.83 -11.84 -6.24
CA GLY A 107 12.25 -11.98 -7.58
C GLY A 107 12.80 -10.98 -8.60
N PRO A 108 12.27 -11.05 -9.83
CA PRO A 108 12.78 -10.28 -10.97
C PRO A 108 12.25 -8.85 -11.07
N THR A 109 11.27 -8.47 -10.23
CA THR A 109 10.66 -7.13 -10.24
C THR A 109 10.46 -6.59 -8.84
N GLY A 110 10.30 -5.27 -8.71
CA GLY A 110 10.07 -4.61 -7.43
C GLY A 110 8.66 -4.82 -6.88
N VAL A 111 8.45 -4.41 -5.64
CA VAL A 111 7.21 -4.60 -4.86
C VAL A 111 6.57 -3.28 -4.44
N GLU A 112 6.86 -2.21 -5.17
CA GLU A 112 6.32 -0.87 -4.89
C GLU A 112 4.79 -0.87 -4.96
N MET A 113 4.23 -1.52 -5.99
CA MET A 113 2.77 -1.57 -6.17
C MET A 113 2.08 -2.38 -5.07
N GLU A 114 2.72 -3.44 -4.59
CA GLU A 114 2.22 -4.26 -3.49
C GLU A 114 2.15 -3.45 -2.19
N ALA A 115 3.19 -2.66 -1.88
CA ALA A 115 3.20 -1.78 -0.72
C ALA A 115 2.15 -0.68 -0.83
N LEU A 116 2.03 -0.01 -1.98
CA LEU A 116 1.04 1.04 -2.23
C LEU A 116 -0.39 0.50 -2.17
N THR A 117 -0.64 -0.67 -2.74
CA THR A 117 -1.96 -1.31 -2.71
C THR A 117 -2.34 -1.69 -1.28
N ALA A 118 -1.41 -2.23 -0.51
CA ALA A 118 -1.63 -2.56 0.90
C ALA A 118 -2.09 -1.34 1.71
N VAL A 119 -1.39 -0.21 1.58
CA VAL A 119 -1.76 1.04 2.26
C VAL A 119 -3.16 1.50 1.87
N GLN A 120 -3.45 1.55 0.58
CA GLN A 120 -4.73 2.06 0.09
C GLN A 120 -5.91 1.21 0.55
N VAL A 121 -5.80 -0.10 0.48
CA VAL A 121 -6.88 -1.01 0.89
C VAL A 121 -7.03 -1.05 2.42
N ALA A 122 -5.93 -0.95 3.17
CA ALA A 122 -5.98 -0.82 4.62
C ALA A 122 -6.77 0.45 5.03
N LEU A 123 -6.45 1.60 4.44
CA LEU A 123 -7.15 2.86 4.70
C LEU A 123 -8.60 2.82 4.23
N LEU A 124 -8.87 2.23 3.07
CA LEU A 124 -10.23 2.03 2.57
C LEU A 124 -11.06 1.14 3.50
N THR A 125 -10.44 0.15 4.11
CA THR A 125 -11.09 -0.72 5.11
C THR A 125 -11.45 0.05 6.37
N ILE A 126 -10.57 0.94 6.86
CA ILE A 126 -10.90 1.85 7.96
C ILE A 126 -12.12 2.69 7.60
N TYR A 127 -12.16 3.24 6.39
CA TYR A 127 -13.31 3.99 5.89
C TYR A 127 -14.60 3.14 5.93
N ASP A 128 -14.58 1.95 5.37
CA ASP A 128 -15.74 1.05 5.38
C ASP A 128 -16.23 0.73 6.79
N MET A 129 -15.30 0.48 7.71
CA MET A 129 -15.62 0.13 9.08
C MET A 129 -16.26 1.28 9.87
N CYS A 130 -15.94 2.52 9.54
CA CYS A 130 -16.35 3.73 10.29
C CYS A 130 -17.37 4.60 9.55
N LYS A 131 -17.65 4.38 8.26
CA LYS A 131 -18.51 5.26 7.44
C LYS A 131 -19.93 5.42 7.98
N ALA A 132 -20.42 4.49 8.79
CA ALA A 132 -21.75 4.60 9.40
C ALA A 132 -21.87 5.80 10.34
N VAL A 133 -20.76 6.23 10.96
CA VAL A 133 -20.71 7.37 11.89
C VAL A 133 -19.97 8.58 11.30
N ASP A 134 -19.16 8.39 10.26
CA ASP A 134 -18.36 9.47 9.67
C ASP A 134 -18.12 9.22 8.17
N ARG A 135 -18.97 9.79 7.31
CA ARG A 135 -18.82 9.67 5.86
C ARG A 135 -17.81 10.65 5.28
N GLY A 136 -17.41 11.65 6.04
CA GLY A 136 -16.52 12.73 5.58
C GLY A 136 -15.03 12.39 5.72
N MET A 137 -14.66 11.17 6.08
CA MET A 137 -13.26 10.77 6.19
C MET A 137 -12.54 10.91 4.85
N THR A 138 -11.29 11.36 4.91
CA THR A 138 -10.47 11.62 3.72
C THR A 138 -9.18 10.82 3.77
N ILE A 139 -8.95 10.04 2.73
CA ILE A 139 -7.70 9.31 2.51
C ILE A 139 -6.76 10.21 1.72
N THR A 140 -5.57 10.49 2.26
CA THR A 140 -4.59 11.39 1.65
C THR A 140 -3.16 10.91 1.86
N ASP A 141 -2.22 11.57 1.17
CA ASP A 141 -0.78 11.39 1.33
C ASP A 141 -0.29 9.95 1.09
N VAL A 142 -0.99 9.23 0.22
CA VAL A 142 -0.54 7.90 -0.18
C VAL A 142 0.66 8.05 -1.12
N ARG A 143 1.79 7.49 -0.71
CA ARG A 143 3.04 7.60 -1.46
C ARG A 143 4.02 6.49 -1.11
N LEU A 144 4.96 6.27 -2.03
CA LEU A 144 6.14 5.46 -1.76
C LEU A 144 7.11 6.24 -0.86
N LEU A 145 7.61 5.61 0.19
CA LEU A 145 8.66 6.17 1.06
C LEU A 145 10.05 5.73 0.62
N GLU A 146 10.21 4.46 0.34
CA GLU A 146 11.50 3.90 -0.07
C GLU A 146 11.33 2.58 -0.81
N LYS A 147 12.33 2.26 -1.60
CA LYS A 147 12.48 0.94 -2.22
C LYS A 147 13.94 0.56 -2.30
N HIS A 148 14.23 -0.71 -2.19
CA HIS A 148 15.59 -1.24 -2.24
C HIS A 148 15.65 -2.52 -3.07
N GLY A 149 16.82 -2.74 -3.70
CA GLY A 149 17.10 -3.92 -4.48
C GLY A 149 16.85 -3.75 -5.98
N GLY A 150 17.33 -4.72 -6.74
CA GLY A 150 17.25 -4.72 -8.20
C GLY A 150 18.28 -3.81 -8.88
N LYS A 151 18.17 -3.72 -10.21
CA LYS A 151 19.11 -2.96 -11.05
C LYS A 151 19.10 -1.45 -10.73
N SER A 152 17.96 -0.89 -10.37
CA SER A 152 17.83 0.53 -10.04
C SER A 152 18.33 0.88 -8.62
N GLY A 153 18.72 -0.12 -7.80
CA GLY A 153 19.25 0.10 -6.46
C GLY A 153 18.23 0.66 -5.48
N SER A 154 18.68 1.59 -4.65
CA SER A 154 17.88 2.21 -3.60
C SER A 154 17.34 3.57 -4.00
N TRP A 155 16.11 3.83 -3.61
CA TRP A 155 15.46 5.13 -3.72
C TRP A 155 14.73 5.44 -2.42
N VAL A 156 14.86 6.67 -1.93
CA VAL A 156 14.21 7.16 -0.71
C VAL A 156 13.55 8.50 -1.00
N ALA A 157 12.31 8.69 -0.58
CA ALA A 157 11.57 9.93 -0.77
C ALA A 157 12.21 11.09 0.00
N GLY A 158 12.38 12.23 -0.65
CA GLY A 158 12.93 13.45 -0.02
C GLY A 158 14.44 13.40 0.27
N ALA A 159 15.13 12.43 -0.27
CA ALA A 159 16.60 12.35 -0.21
C ALA A 159 17.25 13.10 -1.36
#